data_5758a14496e8ed43654ab572f2cc34f1
#
_entry.id   5758a14496e8ed43654ab572f2cc34f1
#
_cell.length_a   1.000
_cell.length_b   1.000
_cell.length_c   1.000
_cell.angle_alpha   90.00
_cell.angle_beta   90.00
_cell.angle_gamma   90.00
#
_symmetry.space_group_name_H-M   'P 1'
#
loop_
_entity.id
_entity.type
_entity.pdbx_description
1 polymer ?
#
loop_
_entity_poly.entity_id
_entity_poly.type
_entity_poly.pdbx_seq_one_letter_code
_entity_poly.pdbx_strand_id
1 'polypeptide(L)'
;MRDWVVRTEALRKQFGALTAVHGLDLTIARGEVFGLLGPNGSGKTTTIRMLCGLVLPTSGTATVAGFDITHDAEKVRRRIGYMSQRYGLYDELTVQENLRFYASVYGLVGRAREERLREHVERLGLNARLTQRAGTLSGGWKQRLGLACATAHHPDLVFLDEPTAGVDPAARRTFWETIYDLAKGGTTVLVTTHYMDEAERCQRLAFLSRGHLIGVGTPAEIVQQFGATSVEDVFVMLQKRDEQSVAS
;
A
#
# COMPACT_ATOMS: atom_id res chain seq x y z
N MET A 1 -17.55 16.17 9.37
CA MET A 1 -17.45 15.29 8.16
C MET A 1 -16.14 14.53 8.27
N ARG A 2 -16.14 13.20 8.06
CA ARG A 2 -14.88 12.45 8.00
C ARG A 2 -14.09 12.94 6.79
N ASP A 3 -12.80 13.27 6.98
CA ASP A 3 -11.90 13.68 5.91
C ASP A 3 -11.33 12.42 5.23
N TRP A 4 -11.78 12.14 3.99
CA TRP A 4 -11.37 10.98 3.22
C TRP A 4 -10.14 11.30 2.37
N VAL A 5 -9.07 10.50 2.49
CA VAL A 5 -7.89 10.61 1.63
C VAL A 5 -8.08 9.83 0.32
N VAL A 6 -8.88 8.76 0.35
CA VAL A 6 -9.30 8.01 -0.84
C VAL A 6 -10.83 7.92 -0.84
N ARG A 7 -11.42 8.16 -2.01
CA ARG A 7 -12.84 7.89 -2.29
C ARG A 7 -12.96 7.37 -3.71
N THR A 8 -13.62 6.22 -3.88
CA THR A 8 -13.95 5.66 -5.20
C THR A 8 -15.45 5.51 -5.35
N GLU A 9 -15.94 5.67 -6.59
CA GLU A 9 -17.35 5.52 -6.96
C GLU A 9 -17.42 4.66 -8.21
N ALA A 10 -17.99 3.45 -8.07
CA ALA A 10 -18.15 2.45 -9.12
C ALA A 10 -16.84 2.22 -9.93
N LEU A 11 -15.66 2.31 -9.28
CA LEU A 11 -14.37 2.24 -9.95
C LEU A 11 -14.17 0.87 -10.59
N ARG A 12 -14.01 0.83 -11.93
CA ARG A 12 -13.92 -0.40 -12.72
C ARG A 12 -12.67 -0.43 -13.58
N LYS A 13 -12.07 -1.63 -13.71
CA LYS A 13 -11.01 -1.89 -14.69
C LYS A 13 -11.22 -3.19 -15.44
N GLN A 14 -11.19 -3.07 -16.77
CA GLN A 14 -11.25 -4.19 -17.70
C GLN A 14 -10.01 -4.19 -18.60
N PHE A 15 -9.42 -5.35 -18.85
CA PHE A 15 -8.34 -5.60 -19.78
C PHE A 15 -8.82 -6.61 -20.83
N GLY A 16 -9.14 -6.14 -22.03
CA GLY A 16 -9.77 -6.99 -23.05
C GLY A 16 -11.06 -7.62 -22.51
N ALA A 17 -11.15 -8.94 -22.50
CA ALA A 17 -12.28 -9.69 -21.96
C ALA A 17 -12.27 -9.83 -20.42
N LEU A 18 -11.14 -9.61 -19.76
CA LEU A 18 -10.99 -9.78 -18.32
C LEU A 18 -11.37 -8.50 -17.57
N THR A 19 -12.40 -8.55 -16.73
CA THR A 19 -12.67 -7.50 -15.74
C THR A 19 -11.90 -7.78 -14.46
N ALA A 20 -10.89 -6.95 -14.17
CA ALA A 20 -10.03 -7.09 -13.00
C ALA A 20 -10.59 -6.42 -11.74
N VAL A 21 -11.47 -5.39 -11.90
CA VAL A 21 -12.16 -4.69 -10.80
C VAL A 21 -13.57 -4.33 -11.27
N HIS A 22 -14.59 -4.71 -10.47
CA HIS A 22 -16.01 -4.64 -10.82
C HIS A 22 -16.75 -3.58 -9.99
N GLY A 23 -16.53 -2.28 -10.26
CA GLY A 23 -17.34 -1.24 -9.59
C GLY A 23 -17.04 -1.10 -8.09
N LEU A 24 -15.78 -0.77 -7.76
CA LEU A 24 -15.32 -0.62 -6.39
C LEU A 24 -15.77 0.71 -5.78
N ASP A 25 -16.53 0.64 -4.67
CA ASP A 25 -16.90 1.75 -3.81
C ASP A 25 -16.13 1.66 -2.48
N LEU A 26 -15.15 2.53 -2.29
CA LEU A 26 -14.24 2.49 -1.17
C LEU A 26 -13.96 3.89 -0.63
N THR A 27 -13.87 4.01 0.71
CA THR A 27 -13.41 5.23 1.37
C THR A 27 -12.33 4.89 2.40
N ILE A 28 -11.25 5.69 2.44
CA ILE A 28 -10.16 5.58 3.43
C ILE A 28 -9.99 6.93 4.10
N ALA A 29 -10.00 6.95 5.43
CA ALA A 29 -9.84 8.16 6.23
C ALA A 29 -8.36 8.61 6.28
N ARG A 30 -8.12 9.90 6.53
CA ARG A 30 -6.76 10.40 6.75
C ARG A 30 -6.16 9.82 8.03
N GLY A 31 -4.86 9.47 7.98
CA GLY A 31 -4.12 8.89 9.10
C GLY A 31 -4.52 7.46 9.45
N GLU A 32 -5.34 6.80 8.62
CA GLU A 32 -5.78 5.43 8.81
C GLU A 32 -4.74 4.43 8.28
N VAL A 33 -4.54 3.31 8.99
CA VAL A 33 -3.89 2.11 8.46
C VAL A 33 -4.96 1.18 7.94
N PHE A 34 -5.06 1.10 6.62
CA PHE A 34 -6.10 0.37 5.91
C PHE A 34 -5.55 -0.87 5.20
N GLY A 35 -6.17 -2.03 5.39
CA GLY A 35 -5.81 -3.28 4.75
C GLY A 35 -6.67 -3.58 3.52
N LEU A 36 -6.04 -3.91 2.39
CA LEU A 36 -6.73 -4.42 1.20
C LEU A 36 -6.35 -5.89 1.01
N LEU A 37 -7.25 -6.78 1.36
CA LEU A 37 -7.05 -8.22 1.40
C LEU A 37 -7.70 -8.93 0.22
N GLY A 38 -7.23 -10.13 -0.04
CA GLY A 38 -7.82 -11.02 -1.03
C GLY A 38 -6.78 -11.97 -1.62
N PRO A 39 -7.20 -13.06 -2.26
CA PRO A 39 -6.32 -14.01 -2.91
C PRO A 39 -5.55 -13.38 -4.08
N ASN A 40 -4.56 -14.09 -4.62
CA ASN A 40 -3.86 -13.67 -5.82
C ASN A 40 -4.86 -13.57 -6.99
N GLY A 41 -4.73 -12.51 -7.80
CA GLY A 41 -5.67 -12.25 -8.89
C GLY A 41 -6.98 -11.58 -8.48
N SER A 42 -7.22 -11.28 -7.20
CA SER A 42 -8.46 -10.62 -6.74
C SER A 42 -8.61 -9.15 -7.14
N GLY A 43 -7.60 -8.53 -7.75
CA GLY A 43 -7.66 -7.13 -8.21
C GLY A 43 -6.92 -6.12 -7.32
N LYS A 44 -6.27 -6.53 -6.22
CA LYS A 44 -5.55 -5.64 -5.27
C LYS A 44 -4.54 -4.71 -5.97
N THR A 45 -3.57 -5.30 -6.67
CA THR A 45 -2.53 -4.53 -7.36
C THR A 45 -3.12 -3.64 -8.47
N THR A 46 -4.17 -4.11 -9.18
CA THR A 46 -4.87 -3.30 -10.18
C THR A 46 -5.54 -2.09 -9.53
N THR A 47 -6.23 -2.29 -8.40
CA THR A 47 -6.85 -1.22 -7.62
C THR A 47 -5.81 -0.20 -7.18
N ILE A 48 -4.70 -0.63 -6.56
CA ILE A 48 -3.62 0.28 -6.17
C ILE A 48 -3.08 1.07 -7.37
N ARG A 49 -2.81 0.40 -8.49
CA ARG A 49 -2.29 1.08 -9.70
C ARG A 49 -3.26 2.12 -10.26
N MET A 50 -4.56 1.88 -10.19
CA MET A 50 -5.56 2.91 -10.54
C MET A 50 -5.51 4.09 -9.56
N LEU A 51 -5.51 3.82 -8.25
CA LEU A 51 -5.44 4.86 -7.22
C LEU A 51 -4.14 5.68 -7.28
N CYS A 52 -3.03 5.08 -7.72
CA CYS A 52 -1.77 5.78 -7.98
C CYS A 52 -1.76 6.60 -9.30
N GLY A 53 -2.83 6.54 -10.11
CA GLY A 53 -2.84 7.17 -11.44
C GLY A 53 -1.84 6.55 -12.42
N LEU A 54 -1.49 5.26 -12.24
CA LEU A 54 -0.61 4.48 -13.12
C LEU A 54 -1.39 3.69 -14.17
N VAL A 55 -2.66 3.38 -13.89
CA VAL A 55 -3.57 2.68 -14.78
C VAL A 55 -4.88 3.45 -14.81
N LEU A 56 -5.33 3.83 -16.00
CA LEU A 56 -6.61 4.50 -16.15
C LEU A 56 -7.77 3.52 -15.89
N PRO A 57 -8.80 3.92 -15.14
CA PRO A 57 -10.01 3.13 -14.99
C PRO A 57 -10.72 2.99 -16.34
N THR A 58 -11.51 1.93 -16.51
CA THR A 58 -12.40 1.77 -17.67
C THR A 58 -13.69 2.56 -17.48
N SER A 59 -14.17 2.66 -16.24
CA SER A 59 -15.31 3.50 -15.82
C SER A 59 -15.28 3.75 -14.32
N GLY A 60 -16.17 4.59 -13.82
CA GLY A 60 -16.20 5.05 -12.45
C GLY A 60 -15.16 6.14 -12.19
N THR A 61 -15.11 6.63 -10.95
CA THR A 61 -14.24 7.75 -10.55
C THR A 61 -13.50 7.42 -9.26
N ALA A 62 -12.38 8.09 -9.04
CA ALA A 62 -11.72 8.08 -7.74
C ALA A 62 -11.01 9.40 -7.48
N THR A 63 -11.01 9.81 -6.21
CA THR A 63 -10.20 10.91 -5.71
C THR A 63 -9.19 10.38 -4.71
N VAL A 64 -7.93 10.82 -4.83
CA VAL A 64 -6.83 10.47 -3.93
C VAL A 64 -6.14 11.76 -3.52
N ALA A 65 -5.98 11.97 -2.20
CA ALA A 65 -5.41 13.18 -1.62
C ALA A 65 -6.08 14.48 -2.16
N GLY A 66 -7.38 14.41 -2.48
CA GLY A 66 -8.17 15.52 -2.99
C GLY A 66 -8.08 15.74 -4.51
N PHE A 67 -7.38 14.87 -5.26
CA PHE A 67 -7.21 14.98 -6.71
C PHE A 67 -7.86 13.81 -7.44
N ASP A 68 -8.43 14.07 -8.63
CA ASP A 68 -8.98 13.05 -9.51
C ASP A 68 -7.84 12.21 -10.15
N ILE A 69 -7.94 10.87 -10.06
CA ILE A 69 -6.91 9.96 -10.55
C ILE A 69 -6.73 9.97 -12.07
N THR A 70 -7.74 10.43 -12.81
CA THR A 70 -7.74 10.45 -14.28
C THR A 70 -7.24 11.79 -14.81
N HIS A 71 -7.77 12.89 -14.27
CA HIS A 71 -7.49 14.24 -14.76
C HIS A 71 -6.27 14.87 -14.08
N ASP A 72 -6.00 14.52 -12.83
CA ASP A 72 -4.93 15.09 -12.00
C ASP A 72 -3.86 14.06 -11.59
N ALA A 73 -3.64 13.01 -12.39
CA ALA A 73 -2.76 11.90 -12.04
C ALA A 73 -1.34 12.33 -11.58
N GLU A 74 -0.78 13.40 -12.16
CA GLU A 74 0.52 13.92 -11.74
C GLU A 74 0.45 14.54 -10.33
N LYS A 75 -0.62 15.27 -10.01
CA LYS A 75 -0.82 15.84 -8.67
C LYS A 75 -1.01 14.73 -7.64
N VAL A 76 -1.75 13.65 -8.01
CA VAL A 76 -1.87 12.45 -7.17
C VAL A 76 -0.50 11.87 -6.89
N ARG A 77 0.32 11.59 -7.92
CA ARG A 77 1.65 10.99 -7.75
C ARG A 77 2.59 11.80 -6.86
N ARG A 78 2.46 13.12 -6.84
CA ARG A 78 3.25 13.99 -5.94
C ARG A 78 2.81 13.93 -4.47
N ARG A 79 1.61 13.42 -4.20
CA ARG A 79 1.03 13.32 -2.86
C ARG A 79 1.04 11.93 -2.26
N ILE A 80 1.42 10.94 -3.07
CA ILE A 80 1.45 9.54 -2.64
C ILE A 80 2.86 8.98 -2.67
N GLY A 81 3.11 8.01 -1.79
CA GLY A 81 4.24 7.09 -1.90
C GLY A 81 3.77 5.74 -2.42
N TYR A 82 4.61 5.02 -3.14
CA TYR A 82 4.32 3.66 -3.58
C TYR A 82 5.53 2.75 -3.36
N MET A 83 5.32 1.67 -2.65
CA MET A 83 6.29 0.61 -2.45
C MET A 83 5.73 -0.68 -3.06
N SER A 84 6.34 -1.14 -4.13
CA SER A 84 5.98 -2.39 -4.78
C SER A 84 6.50 -3.61 -4.01
N GLN A 85 5.98 -4.80 -4.29
CA GLN A 85 6.42 -6.06 -3.69
C GLN A 85 7.93 -6.31 -3.80
N ARG A 86 8.59 -5.81 -4.85
CA ARG A 86 10.05 -5.89 -5.05
C ARG A 86 10.80 -4.64 -4.58
N TYR A 87 10.16 -3.78 -3.78
CA TYR A 87 10.65 -2.53 -3.21
C TYR A 87 11.07 -1.44 -4.22
N GLY A 88 11.30 -1.79 -5.50
CA GLY A 88 11.71 -0.86 -6.56
C GLY A 88 13.12 -0.28 -6.40
N LEU A 89 13.99 -0.90 -5.59
CA LEU A 89 15.34 -0.40 -5.33
C LEU A 89 16.30 -0.65 -6.47
N TYR A 90 17.26 0.24 -6.64
CA TYR A 90 18.41 0.07 -7.52
C TYR A 90 19.53 -0.61 -6.75
N ASP A 91 19.75 -1.89 -7.01
CA ASP A 91 20.69 -2.76 -6.28
C ASP A 91 22.14 -2.28 -6.38
N GLU A 92 22.53 -1.63 -7.50
CA GLU A 92 23.87 -1.08 -7.73
C GLU A 92 24.13 0.22 -6.96
N LEU A 93 23.06 0.94 -6.59
CA LEU A 93 23.16 2.17 -5.83
C LEU A 93 23.27 1.89 -4.33
N THR A 94 23.96 2.76 -3.62
CA THR A 94 23.97 2.77 -2.17
C THR A 94 22.63 3.15 -1.57
N VAL A 95 22.44 2.94 -0.28
CA VAL A 95 21.26 3.41 0.47
C VAL A 95 21.03 4.91 0.26
N GLN A 96 22.10 5.72 0.41
CA GLN A 96 22.01 7.18 0.24
C GLN A 96 21.65 7.58 -1.19
N GLU A 97 22.20 6.92 -2.19
CA GLU A 97 21.92 7.20 -3.60
C GLU A 97 20.48 6.82 -3.98
N ASN A 98 19.96 5.68 -3.51
CA ASN A 98 18.55 5.32 -3.66
C ASN A 98 17.64 6.41 -3.06
N LEU A 99 17.88 6.82 -1.81
CA LEU A 99 17.10 7.86 -1.15
C LEU A 99 17.14 9.19 -1.90
N ARG A 100 18.32 9.63 -2.36
CA ARG A 100 18.45 10.86 -3.15
C ARG A 100 17.76 10.78 -4.49
N PHE A 101 17.83 9.64 -5.15
CA PHE A 101 17.14 9.40 -6.42
C PHE A 101 15.63 9.55 -6.25
N TYR A 102 15.02 8.80 -5.31
CA TYR A 102 13.58 8.85 -5.10
C TYR A 102 13.12 10.22 -4.60
N ALA A 103 13.85 10.86 -3.69
CA ALA A 103 13.54 12.21 -3.25
C ALA A 103 13.53 13.20 -4.42
N SER A 104 14.46 13.05 -5.37
CA SER A 104 14.51 13.90 -6.58
C SER A 104 13.35 13.63 -7.54
N VAL A 105 12.93 12.36 -7.71
CA VAL A 105 11.75 12.00 -8.50
C VAL A 105 10.50 12.69 -7.98
N TYR A 106 10.38 12.82 -6.65
CA TYR A 106 9.28 13.54 -6.00
C TYR A 106 9.50 15.08 -5.91
N GLY A 107 10.53 15.61 -6.58
CA GLY A 107 10.76 17.05 -6.70
C GLY A 107 11.54 17.68 -5.54
N LEU A 108 12.11 16.90 -4.63
CA LEU A 108 13.00 17.40 -3.59
C LEU A 108 14.41 17.63 -4.17
N VAL A 109 14.91 18.86 -4.09
CA VAL A 109 16.23 19.22 -4.64
C VAL A 109 17.03 20.07 -3.65
N GLY A 110 18.35 20.14 -3.87
CA GLY A 110 19.25 21.03 -3.15
C GLY A 110 19.32 20.77 -1.65
N ARG A 111 19.51 21.83 -0.87
CA ARG A 111 19.71 21.78 0.58
C ARG A 111 18.51 21.21 1.32
N ALA A 112 17.29 21.58 0.90
CA ALA A 112 16.05 21.10 1.51
C ALA A 112 15.92 19.56 1.40
N ARG A 113 16.35 18.96 0.28
CA ARG A 113 16.42 17.49 0.13
C ARG A 113 17.36 16.87 1.18
N GLU A 114 18.59 17.39 1.31
CA GLU A 114 19.59 16.80 2.22
C GLU A 114 19.17 16.91 3.68
N GLU A 115 18.57 18.02 4.10
CA GLU A 115 18.03 18.23 5.44
C GLU A 115 16.91 17.22 5.72
N ARG A 116 15.95 17.12 4.80
CA ARG A 116 14.81 16.19 4.89
C ARG A 116 15.26 14.72 4.94
N LEU A 117 16.20 14.34 4.09
CA LEU A 117 16.73 12.99 4.06
C LEU A 117 17.51 12.64 5.35
N ARG A 118 18.22 13.58 5.95
CA ARG A 118 18.93 13.35 7.22
C ARG A 118 17.95 12.95 8.33
N GLU A 119 16.91 13.76 8.55
CA GLU A 119 15.87 13.48 9.56
C GLU A 119 15.17 12.14 9.29
N HIS A 120 14.88 11.87 8.01
CA HIS A 120 14.17 10.67 7.59
C HIS A 120 15.02 9.39 7.78
N VAL A 121 16.30 9.46 7.45
CA VAL A 121 17.30 8.40 7.64
C VAL A 121 17.46 8.07 9.14
N GLU A 122 17.55 9.08 9.99
CA GLU A 122 17.66 8.93 11.44
C GLU A 122 16.41 8.23 12.00
N ARG A 123 15.22 8.72 11.66
CA ARG A 123 13.94 8.15 12.10
C ARG A 123 13.79 6.68 11.71
N LEU A 124 14.29 6.28 10.54
CA LEU A 124 14.20 4.92 10.03
C LEU A 124 15.41 4.05 10.35
N GLY A 125 16.40 4.57 11.10
CA GLY A 125 17.58 3.83 11.57
C GLY A 125 18.52 3.38 10.46
N LEU A 126 18.62 4.15 9.35
CA LEU A 126 19.45 3.81 8.19
C LEU A 126 20.88 4.39 8.26
N ASN A 127 21.21 5.20 9.28
CA ASN A 127 22.47 5.94 9.39
C ASN A 127 23.74 5.09 9.18
N ALA A 128 23.78 3.90 9.80
CA ALA A 128 24.96 3.02 9.75
C ALA A 128 25.15 2.32 8.39
N ARG A 129 24.22 2.51 7.43
CA ARG A 129 24.20 1.78 6.15
C ARG A 129 24.21 2.68 4.91
N LEU A 130 24.34 3.98 5.07
CA LEU A 130 24.21 4.95 3.98
C LEU A 130 25.14 4.66 2.79
N THR A 131 26.33 4.17 3.02
CA THR A 131 27.33 3.83 2.00
C THR A 131 27.25 2.39 1.50
N GLN A 132 26.38 1.56 2.12
CA GLN A 132 26.20 0.18 1.71
C GLN A 132 25.33 0.10 0.43
N ARG A 133 25.72 -0.74 -0.55
CA ARG A 133 24.90 -0.99 -1.75
C ARG A 133 23.60 -1.70 -1.38
N ALA A 134 22.49 -1.26 -2.00
CA ALA A 134 21.17 -1.83 -1.74
C ALA A 134 21.11 -3.33 -2.03
N GLY A 135 21.79 -3.79 -3.08
CA GLY A 135 21.86 -5.20 -3.46
C GLY A 135 22.43 -6.12 -2.37
N THR A 136 23.29 -5.59 -1.48
CA THR A 136 23.94 -6.35 -0.39
C THR A 136 23.15 -6.33 0.92
N LEU A 137 22.03 -5.62 0.98
CA LEU A 137 21.18 -5.57 2.17
C LEU A 137 20.38 -6.88 2.34
N SER A 138 20.13 -7.26 3.59
CA SER A 138 19.13 -8.31 3.87
C SER A 138 17.73 -7.87 3.51
N GLY A 139 16.79 -8.83 3.38
CA GLY A 139 15.39 -8.54 2.99
C GLY A 139 14.73 -7.48 3.87
N GLY A 140 14.88 -7.56 5.20
CA GLY A 140 14.32 -6.56 6.11
C GLY A 140 14.94 -5.16 5.95
N TRP A 141 16.23 -5.06 5.60
CA TRP A 141 16.86 -3.78 5.30
C TRP A 141 16.46 -3.21 3.94
N LYS A 142 16.28 -4.07 2.92
CA LYS A 142 15.71 -3.66 1.62
C LYS A 142 14.29 -3.13 1.79
N GLN A 143 13.48 -3.83 2.57
CA GLN A 143 12.12 -3.41 2.92
C GLN A 143 12.10 -2.03 3.59
N ARG A 144 12.94 -1.83 4.62
CA ARG A 144 13.06 -0.55 5.33
C ARG A 144 13.51 0.58 4.40
N LEU A 145 14.49 0.31 3.53
CA LEU A 145 14.94 1.27 2.53
C LEU A 145 13.83 1.59 1.51
N GLY A 146 13.08 0.58 1.04
CA GLY A 146 11.94 0.77 0.14
C GLY A 146 10.87 1.69 0.75
N LEU A 147 10.53 1.47 2.02
CA LEU A 147 9.61 2.35 2.75
C LEU A 147 10.18 3.77 2.88
N ALA A 148 11.47 3.90 3.19
CA ALA A 148 12.16 5.18 3.27
C ALA A 148 12.11 5.94 1.95
N CYS A 149 12.35 5.27 0.84
CA CYS A 149 12.25 5.86 -0.50
C CYS A 149 10.81 6.30 -0.82
N ALA A 150 9.81 5.47 -0.52
CA ALA A 150 8.41 5.77 -0.77
C ALA A 150 7.87 6.93 0.09
N THR A 151 8.48 7.21 1.24
CA THR A 151 8.02 8.23 2.20
C THR A 151 8.95 9.44 2.33
N ALA A 152 10.02 9.53 1.53
CA ALA A 152 11.02 10.60 1.59
C ALA A 152 10.46 12.02 1.42
N HIS A 153 9.38 12.16 0.63
CA HIS A 153 8.72 13.44 0.35
C HIS A 153 7.53 13.75 1.28
N HIS A 154 7.31 12.94 2.31
CA HIS A 154 6.19 13.04 3.28
C HIS A 154 4.81 13.03 2.58
N PRO A 155 4.44 11.93 1.95
CA PRO A 155 3.17 11.81 1.25
C PRO A 155 1.97 11.86 2.21
N ASP A 156 0.80 12.28 1.68
CA ASP A 156 -0.47 12.17 2.39
C ASP A 156 -0.93 10.71 2.55
N LEU A 157 -0.54 9.85 1.59
CA LEU A 157 -0.88 8.43 1.54
C LEU A 157 0.28 7.62 1.01
N VAL A 158 0.59 6.49 1.64
CA VAL A 158 1.53 5.51 1.10
C VAL A 158 0.81 4.19 0.79
N PHE A 159 1.05 3.67 -0.41
CA PHE A 159 0.62 2.34 -0.84
C PHE A 159 1.76 1.36 -0.64
N LEU A 160 1.50 0.26 0.06
CA LEU A 160 2.45 -0.80 0.34
C LEU A 160 1.90 -2.11 -0.24
N ASP A 161 2.46 -2.55 -1.36
CA ASP A 161 1.99 -3.74 -2.08
C ASP A 161 2.75 -4.99 -1.59
N GLU A 162 2.13 -5.78 -0.71
CA GLU A 162 2.69 -6.96 -0.04
C GLU A 162 4.09 -6.71 0.57
N PRO A 163 4.23 -5.69 1.42
CA PRO A 163 5.54 -5.15 1.79
C PRO A 163 6.41 -6.11 2.61
N THR A 164 5.84 -7.14 3.21
CA THR A 164 6.50 -8.06 4.13
C THR A 164 6.67 -9.47 3.56
N ALA A 165 6.36 -9.66 2.27
CA ALA A 165 6.51 -10.94 1.62
C ALA A 165 7.98 -11.42 1.66
N GLY A 166 8.20 -12.64 2.21
CA GLY A 166 9.53 -13.21 2.35
C GLY A 166 10.43 -12.60 3.42
N VAL A 167 9.88 -11.77 4.31
CA VAL A 167 10.61 -11.15 5.43
C VAL A 167 10.40 -11.96 6.70
N ASP A 168 11.46 -12.10 7.51
CA ASP A 168 11.40 -12.83 8.77
C ASP A 168 10.45 -12.16 9.80
N PRO A 169 9.91 -12.93 10.78
CA PRO A 169 8.90 -12.41 11.71
C PRO A 169 9.37 -11.23 12.56
N ALA A 170 10.66 -11.17 12.93
CA ALA A 170 11.19 -10.09 13.75
C ALA A 170 11.26 -8.77 12.95
N ALA A 171 11.80 -8.84 11.73
CA ALA A 171 11.84 -7.69 10.81
C ALA A 171 10.43 -7.22 10.44
N ARG A 172 9.46 -8.16 10.25
CA ARG A 172 8.05 -7.83 10.01
C ARG A 172 7.46 -7.02 11.17
N ARG A 173 7.69 -7.42 12.42
CA ARG A 173 7.20 -6.68 13.60
C ARG A 173 7.73 -5.25 13.63
N THR A 174 9.05 -5.07 13.46
CA THR A 174 9.68 -3.74 13.42
C THR A 174 9.14 -2.88 12.27
N PHE A 175 8.84 -3.50 11.13
CA PHE A 175 8.25 -2.79 10.00
C PHE A 175 6.84 -2.26 10.31
N TRP A 176 6.02 -3.06 10.98
CA TRP A 176 4.69 -2.64 11.41
C TRP A 176 4.74 -1.51 12.46
N GLU A 177 5.71 -1.51 13.36
CA GLU A 177 5.97 -0.38 14.27
C GLU A 177 6.23 0.91 13.47
N THR A 178 7.04 0.81 12.41
CA THR A 178 7.31 1.94 11.51
C THR A 178 6.06 2.43 10.78
N ILE A 179 5.17 1.51 10.34
CA ILE A 179 3.87 1.85 9.73
C ILE A 179 3.01 2.66 10.71
N TYR A 180 2.91 2.20 11.96
CA TYR A 180 2.15 2.93 12.98
C TYR A 180 2.72 4.31 13.28
N ASP A 181 4.03 4.46 13.30
CA ASP A 181 4.67 5.77 13.51
C ASP A 181 4.44 6.72 12.34
N LEU A 182 4.39 6.22 11.10
CA LEU A 182 3.99 6.99 9.93
C LEU A 182 2.53 7.46 10.06
N ALA A 183 1.62 6.57 10.45
CA ALA A 183 0.20 6.89 10.62
C ALA A 183 -0.03 7.90 11.75
N LYS A 184 0.65 7.76 12.89
CA LYS A 184 0.65 8.75 13.98
C LYS A 184 1.18 10.11 13.53
N GLY A 185 2.12 10.12 12.58
CA GLY A 185 2.65 11.33 11.93
C GLY A 185 1.70 11.95 10.90
N GLY A 186 0.49 11.40 10.70
CA GLY A 186 -0.54 11.90 9.80
C GLY A 186 -0.52 11.31 8.38
N THR A 187 0.44 10.45 8.04
CA THR A 187 0.46 9.74 6.75
C THR A 187 -0.55 8.58 6.79
N THR A 188 -1.47 8.55 5.83
CA THR A 188 -2.36 7.40 5.65
C THR A 188 -1.59 6.23 5.05
N VAL A 189 -1.89 5.00 5.44
CA VAL A 189 -1.21 3.82 4.92
C VAL A 189 -2.24 2.82 4.37
N LEU A 190 -2.11 2.44 3.09
CA LEU A 190 -2.85 1.33 2.51
C LEU A 190 -1.87 0.17 2.28
N VAL A 191 -2.13 -0.95 2.94
CA VAL A 191 -1.33 -2.17 2.83
C VAL A 191 -2.12 -3.25 2.11
N THR A 192 -1.56 -3.86 1.07
CA THR A 192 -2.07 -5.15 0.61
C THR A 192 -1.32 -6.27 1.31
N THR A 193 -2.03 -7.29 1.71
CA THR A 193 -1.43 -8.48 2.32
C THR A 193 -2.30 -9.71 2.07
N HIS A 194 -1.70 -10.87 2.16
CA HIS A 194 -2.34 -12.16 2.25
C HIS A 194 -2.04 -12.84 3.60
N TYR A 195 -1.36 -12.15 4.51
CA TYR A 195 -1.09 -12.60 5.88
C TYR A 195 -2.17 -12.08 6.83
N MET A 196 -2.83 -12.99 7.54
CA MET A 196 -3.97 -12.64 8.39
C MET A 196 -3.55 -11.91 9.67
N ASP A 197 -2.38 -12.24 10.22
CA ASP A 197 -1.78 -11.51 11.34
C ASP A 197 -1.48 -10.03 11.01
N GLU A 198 -1.27 -9.69 9.74
CA GLU A 198 -1.13 -8.31 9.28
C GLU A 198 -2.48 -7.63 9.08
N ALA A 199 -3.46 -8.38 8.59
CA ALA A 199 -4.82 -7.88 8.45
C ALA A 199 -5.38 -7.40 9.80
N GLU A 200 -5.18 -8.18 10.86
CA GLU A 200 -5.62 -7.85 12.22
C GLU A 200 -4.93 -6.59 12.80
N ARG A 201 -3.80 -6.18 12.21
CA ARG A 201 -3.08 -4.95 12.59
C ARG A 201 -3.66 -3.68 11.96
N CYS A 202 -4.49 -3.82 10.93
CA CYS A 202 -5.14 -2.70 10.26
C CYS A 202 -6.33 -2.19 11.07
N GLN A 203 -6.57 -0.89 11.02
CA GLN A 203 -7.73 -0.27 11.68
C GLN A 203 -9.03 -0.64 10.97
N ARG A 204 -8.99 -0.71 9.63
CA ARG A 204 -10.07 -1.21 8.77
C ARG A 204 -9.51 -2.04 7.65
N LEU A 205 -10.37 -2.91 7.13
CA LEU A 205 -10.06 -3.87 6.08
C LEU A 205 -11.08 -3.76 4.96
N ALA A 206 -10.64 -4.06 3.74
CA ALA A 206 -11.51 -4.39 2.62
C ALA A 206 -11.09 -5.75 2.05
N PHE A 207 -12.05 -6.63 1.83
CA PHE A 207 -11.83 -7.90 1.14
C PHE A 207 -12.20 -7.80 -0.32
N LEU A 208 -11.24 -8.10 -1.20
CA LEU A 208 -11.45 -8.27 -2.63
C LEU A 208 -11.43 -9.75 -3.01
N SER A 209 -12.42 -10.17 -3.78
CA SER A 209 -12.49 -11.48 -4.41
C SER A 209 -12.95 -11.30 -5.86
N ARG A 210 -12.18 -11.84 -6.83
CA ARG A 210 -12.47 -11.75 -8.27
C ARG A 210 -12.85 -10.34 -8.75
N GLY A 211 -12.18 -9.33 -8.24
CA GLY A 211 -12.43 -7.94 -8.59
C GLY A 211 -13.65 -7.31 -7.91
N HIS A 212 -14.35 -8.02 -7.05
CA HIS A 212 -15.48 -7.51 -6.28
C HIS A 212 -15.07 -7.16 -4.85
N LEU A 213 -15.61 -6.07 -4.32
CA LEU A 213 -15.53 -5.74 -2.91
C LEU A 213 -16.58 -6.56 -2.15
N ILE A 214 -16.12 -7.45 -1.27
CA ILE A 214 -16.97 -8.41 -0.56
C ILE A 214 -17.37 -7.88 0.83
N GLY A 215 -16.49 -7.12 1.48
CA GLY A 215 -16.77 -6.52 2.78
C GLY A 215 -15.77 -5.44 3.12
N VAL A 216 -16.20 -4.47 3.93
CA VAL A 216 -15.37 -3.38 4.47
C VAL A 216 -15.76 -3.12 5.91
N GLY A 217 -14.78 -3.04 6.80
CA GLY A 217 -15.01 -2.75 8.21
C GLY A 217 -13.75 -2.89 9.05
N THR A 218 -13.86 -2.75 10.34
CA THR A 218 -12.82 -3.18 11.29
C THR A 218 -12.66 -4.71 11.22
N PRO A 219 -11.53 -5.28 11.66
CA PRO A 219 -11.38 -6.74 11.73
C PRO A 219 -12.55 -7.42 12.44
N ALA A 220 -13.03 -6.87 13.55
CA ALA A 220 -14.15 -7.40 14.32
C ALA A 220 -15.49 -7.34 13.56
N GLU A 221 -15.77 -6.22 12.88
CA GLU A 221 -16.98 -6.08 12.06
C GLU A 221 -16.98 -7.06 10.88
N ILE A 222 -15.83 -7.29 10.24
CA ILE A 222 -15.68 -8.27 9.17
C ILE A 222 -15.95 -9.69 9.69
N VAL A 223 -15.33 -10.08 10.80
CA VAL A 223 -15.56 -11.40 11.42
C VAL A 223 -17.04 -11.59 11.73
N GLN A 224 -17.70 -10.59 12.31
CA GLN A 224 -19.13 -10.63 12.62
C GLN A 224 -20.00 -10.72 11.34
N GLN A 225 -19.69 -9.93 10.30
CA GLN A 225 -20.44 -9.90 9.03
C GLN A 225 -20.47 -11.27 8.35
N PHE A 226 -19.38 -12.03 8.45
CA PHE A 226 -19.26 -13.36 7.82
C PHE A 226 -19.65 -14.51 8.78
N GLY A 227 -19.97 -14.23 10.03
CA GLY A 227 -20.26 -15.27 11.05
C GLY A 227 -19.07 -16.19 11.30
N ALA A 228 -17.86 -15.67 11.14
CA ALA A 228 -16.59 -16.38 11.31
C ALA A 228 -16.05 -16.23 12.73
N THR A 229 -14.98 -16.96 13.08
CA THR A 229 -14.30 -16.84 14.38
C THR A 229 -13.03 -15.99 14.31
N SER A 230 -12.45 -15.80 13.10
CA SER A 230 -11.26 -15.03 12.85
C SER A 230 -11.26 -14.42 11.44
N VAL A 231 -10.38 -13.44 11.19
CA VAL A 231 -10.14 -12.90 9.85
C VAL A 231 -9.61 -13.99 8.90
N GLU A 232 -8.84 -14.95 9.43
CA GLU A 232 -8.33 -16.11 8.69
C GLU A 232 -9.47 -16.99 8.19
N ASP A 233 -10.47 -17.27 9.03
CA ASP A 233 -11.65 -18.04 8.63
C ASP A 233 -12.42 -17.36 7.50
N VAL A 234 -12.59 -16.04 7.57
CA VAL A 234 -13.21 -15.26 6.49
C VAL A 234 -12.43 -15.44 5.18
N PHE A 235 -11.12 -15.34 5.23
CA PHE A 235 -10.27 -15.51 4.06
C PHE A 235 -10.39 -16.90 3.45
N VAL A 236 -10.33 -17.96 4.27
CA VAL A 236 -10.49 -19.35 3.83
C VAL A 236 -11.88 -19.60 3.25
N MET A 237 -12.94 -19.04 3.86
CA MET A 237 -14.31 -19.12 3.30
C MET A 237 -14.41 -18.48 1.92
N LEU A 238 -13.79 -17.32 1.71
CA LEU A 238 -13.78 -16.62 0.43
C LEU A 238 -12.98 -17.39 -0.62
N GLN A 239 -11.82 -17.94 -0.27
CA GLN A 239 -11.03 -18.77 -1.19
C GLN A 239 -11.82 -20.01 -1.65
N LYS A 240 -12.47 -20.74 -0.75
CA LYS A 240 -13.28 -21.91 -1.10
C LYS A 240 -14.44 -21.54 -2.04
N ARG A 241 -15.11 -20.40 -1.84
CA ARG A 241 -16.16 -19.91 -2.76
C ARG A 241 -15.59 -19.62 -4.14
N ASP A 242 -14.39 -19.03 -4.21
CA ASP A 242 -13.74 -18.74 -5.48
C ASP A 242 -13.36 -20.00 -6.24
N GLU A 243 -12.86 -21.06 -5.56
CA GLU A 243 -12.52 -22.34 -6.17
C GLU A 243 -13.77 -23.07 -6.71
N GLN A 244 -14.85 -23.12 -5.94
CA GLN A 244 -16.10 -23.78 -6.33
C GLN A 244 -16.74 -23.17 -7.57
N SER A 245 -16.65 -21.84 -7.72
CA SER A 245 -17.22 -21.13 -8.87
C SER A 245 -16.33 -21.19 -10.14
N VAL A 246 -15.11 -21.74 -10.07
CA VAL A 246 -14.28 -22.06 -11.25
C VAL A 246 -14.57 -23.47 -11.76
N ALA A 247 -15.05 -24.36 -10.88
CA ALA A 247 -15.33 -25.76 -11.20
C ALA A 247 -16.75 -25.99 -11.77
N SER A 248 -17.60 -24.97 -11.75
CA SER A 248 -18.95 -24.95 -12.35
C SER A 248 -18.99 -24.16 -13.66
#